data_d47ad0094c591c37a851b8db940b92f2
#
_entry.id   d47ad0094c591c37a851b8db940b92f2
#
_cell.length_a   1.000
_cell.length_b   1.000
_cell.length_c   1.000
_cell.angle_alpha   90.00
_cell.angle_beta   90.00
_cell.angle_gamma   90.00
#
_symmetry.space_group_name_H-M   'P 1'
#
loop_
_entity.id
_entity.type
_entity.pdbx_description
1 polymer ?
#
loop_
_entity_poly.entity_id
_entity_poly.type
_entity_poly.pdbx_seq_one_letter_code
_entity_poly.pdbx_strand_id
1 'polypeptide(L)'
;MRRYDERDEVDIVIVGCGAGGGVLTQRLARAGWRVVTLDAGPFWDPDRDWVSDEAGSNHIYWTEPRVIAGEDPVPLGSNNSGRGVGGSMVHFAGYAPRLHPSDFRTYSTDGVGVDWPISYDELRPYYEHIEEELPVAGEDWPWGYPHRYPQSPHPIGGNGMLFQAGALKAGITVKVGPVAIVNGRFGNRNHCIYRGFCLQGCKVNAKASPLITHVPDALAHGAEIRADSMVSRVELGADGRATGVTYFHRGVEHRQRARVVAVAGYSIETPRLLLNSASARFPDGICNDHGLVGKYLMVQGAPQTAGRYDCEVRAYKAPPPEVSTEDFYETDRTKPYRRGFSIQCVSPLPITWAEHVAAQGHWGGVLREYMRDYVHWATCGALCE
;
A
#
# COMPACT_ATOMS: atom_id res chain seq x y z
N MET A 1 -0.98 -19.26 18.45
CA MET A 1 -0.84 -20.72 18.77
C MET A 1 -1.33 -21.48 17.55
N ARG A 2 -0.59 -22.52 17.11
CA ARG A 2 -0.99 -23.33 15.94
C ARG A 2 -2.25 -24.13 16.30
N ARG A 3 -3.31 -24.02 15.49
CA ARG A 3 -4.59 -24.71 15.71
C ARG A 3 -4.76 -25.91 14.78
N TYR A 4 -4.15 -25.84 13.58
CA TYR A 4 -4.26 -26.86 12.55
C TYR A 4 -2.90 -27.44 12.23
N ASP A 5 -2.78 -28.76 12.14
CA ASP A 5 -1.58 -29.42 11.69
C ASP A 5 -1.57 -29.60 10.14
N GLU A 6 -0.51 -30.17 9.61
CA GLU A 6 -0.35 -30.35 8.17
C GLU A 6 -1.33 -31.36 7.54
N ARG A 7 -1.92 -32.22 8.35
CA ARG A 7 -2.88 -33.23 7.92
C ARG A 7 -4.30 -32.71 7.92
N ASP A 8 -4.55 -31.65 8.70
CA ASP A 8 -5.87 -31.01 8.74
C ASP A 8 -6.17 -30.32 7.42
N GLU A 9 -7.31 -30.64 6.83
CA GLU A 9 -7.82 -29.89 5.69
C GLU A 9 -8.67 -28.73 6.20
N VAL A 10 -8.18 -27.50 6.03
CA VAL A 10 -8.93 -26.29 6.39
C VAL A 10 -9.85 -25.87 5.25
N ASP A 11 -10.83 -24.99 5.54
CA ASP A 11 -11.73 -24.54 4.50
C ASP A 11 -11.01 -23.63 3.51
N ILE A 12 -10.10 -22.77 4.00
CA ILE A 12 -9.30 -21.90 3.14
C ILE A 12 -7.90 -21.64 3.71
N VAL A 13 -6.91 -21.65 2.81
CA VAL A 13 -5.60 -21.03 3.04
C VAL A 13 -5.55 -19.69 2.29
N ILE A 14 -5.12 -18.65 2.98
CA ILE A 14 -4.89 -17.31 2.40
C ILE A 14 -3.39 -17.05 2.37
N VAL A 15 -2.86 -16.71 1.21
CA VAL A 15 -1.44 -16.40 1.00
C VAL A 15 -1.22 -14.90 1.01
N GLY A 16 -0.59 -14.39 2.07
CA GLY A 16 -0.39 -12.98 2.34
C GLY A 16 -1.44 -12.39 3.30
N CYS A 17 -0.97 -11.65 4.30
CA CYS A 17 -1.80 -11.00 5.32
C CYS A 17 -1.74 -9.46 5.20
N GLY A 18 -1.66 -8.96 3.96
CA GLY A 18 -1.71 -7.53 3.63
C GLY A 18 -3.14 -6.99 3.55
N ALA A 19 -3.32 -5.90 2.80
CA ALA A 19 -4.60 -5.19 2.65
C ALA A 19 -5.76 -6.12 2.26
N GLY A 20 -5.59 -6.92 1.20
CA GLY A 20 -6.63 -7.85 0.76
C GLY A 20 -6.75 -9.08 1.66
N GLY A 21 -5.62 -9.76 1.92
CA GLY A 21 -5.63 -11.01 2.67
C GLY A 21 -6.04 -10.87 4.13
N GLY A 22 -5.64 -9.77 4.79
CA GLY A 22 -6.05 -9.49 6.18
C GLY A 22 -7.55 -9.26 6.33
N VAL A 23 -8.16 -8.53 5.41
CA VAL A 23 -9.62 -8.32 5.36
C VAL A 23 -10.33 -9.64 5.09
N LEU A 24 -9.87 -10.40 4.08
CA LEU A 24 -10.46 -11.69 3.74
C LEU A 24 -10.38 -12.68 4.91
N THR A 25 -9.24 -12.71 5.62
CA THR A 25 -9.05 -13.53 6.83
C THR A 25 -10.12 -13.23 7.88
N GLN A 26 -10.34 -11.97 8.16
CA GLN A 26 -11.34 -11.54 9.13
C GLN A 26 -12.77 -11.91 8.70
N ARG A 27 -13.15 -11.60 7.47
CA ARG A 27 -14.50 -11.86 6.96
C ARG A 27 -14.86 -13.34 7.01
N LEU A 28 -13.95 -14.20 6.58
CA LEU A 28 -14.18 -15.64 6.56
C LEU A 28 -14.14 -16.25 7.97
N ALA A 29 -13.27 -15.78 8.85
CA ALA A 29 -13.25 -16.23 10.24
C ALA A 29 -14.56 -15.87 10.97
N ARG A 30 -15.06 -14.63 10.77
CA ARG A 30 -16.39 -14.22 11.29
C ARG A 30 -17.54 -15.07 10.74
N ALA A 31 -17.42 -15.54 9.51
CA ALA A 31 -18.39 -16.46 8.90
C ALA A 31 -18.25 -17.92 9.37
N GLY A 32 -17.33 -18.19 10.32
CA GLY A 32 -17.13 -19.51 10.91
C GLY A 32 -16.28 -20.47 10.07
N TRP A 33 -15.55 -19.99 9.06
CA TRP A 33 -14.64 -20.82 8.28
C TRP A 33 -13.37 -21.14 9.06
N ARG A 34 -12.80 -22.32 8.82
CA ARG A 34 -11.47 -22.69 9.29
C ARG A 34 -10.43 -22.05 8.38
N VAL A 35 -9.86 -20.93 8.84
CA VAL A 35 -8.96 -20.08 8.05
C VAL A 35 -7.54 -20.21 8.56
N VAL A 36 -6.60 -20.49 7.65
CA VAL A 36 -5.15 -20.37 7.87
C VAL A 36 -4.59 -19.32 6.92
N THR A 37 -4.00 -18.27 7.45
CA THR A 37 -3.33 -17.23 6.65
C THR A 37 -1.82 -17.34 6.85
N LEU A 38 -1.06 -17.37 5.76
CA LEU A 38 0.39 -17.47 5.73
C LEU A 38 0.98 -16.16 5.25
N ASP A 39 1.89 -15.57 6.02
CA ASP A 39 2.63 -14.38 5.63
C ASP A 39 4.14 -14.65 5.63
N ALA A 40 4.83 -14.12 4.63
CA ALA A 40 6.25 -14.35 4.42
C ALA A 40 7.15 -13.66 5.45
N GLY A 41 6.63 -12.68 6.17
CA GLY A 41 7.40 -11.94 7.16
C GLY A 41 6.84 -12.05 8.58
N PRO A 42 7.41 -11.28 9.51
CA PRO A 42 7.12 -11.42 10.92
C PRO A 42 5.72 -10.93 11.30
N PHE A 43 5.28 -11.32 12.48
CA PHE A 43 4.14 -10.71 13.14
C PHE A 43 4.65 -9.51 13.95
N TRP A 44 4.39 -8.32 13.43
CA TRP A 44 4.88 -7.07 14.01
C TRP A 44 4.23 -6.75 15.34
N ASP A 45 5.03 -6.23 16.26
CA ASP A 45 4.60 -5.64 17.51
C ASP A 45 4.85 -4.11 17.45
N PRO A 46 3.78 -3.28 17.38
CA PRO A 46 3.95 -1.83 17.28
C PRO A 46 4.77 -1.21 18.41
N ASP A 47 4.75 -1.79 19.60
CA ASP A 47 5.48 -1.26 20.76
C ASP A 47 6.98 -1.56 20.70
N ARG A 48 7.35 -2.69 20.11
CA ARG A 48 8.74 -3.11 19.97
C ARG A 48 9.33 -2.67 18.63
N ASP A 49 8.59 -2.91 17.54
CA ASP A 49 9.14 -2.89 16.19
C ASP A 49 9.02 -1.51 15.50
N TRP A 50 8.08 -0.64 15.93
CA TRP A 50 7.97 0.71 15.37
C TRP A 50 8.84 1.70 16.14
N VAL A 51 10.11 1.75 15.81
CA VAL A 51 11.07 2.70 16.39
C VAL A 51 10.88 4.12 15.81
N SER A 52 11.24 5.15 16.61
CA SER A 52 11.26 6.54 16.14
C SER A 52 12.64 6.90 15.58
N ASP A 53 13.16 6.03 14.74
CA ASP A 53 14.46 6.14 14.10
C ASP A 53 14.29 5.76 12.62
N GLU A 54 14.54 6.73 11.73
CA GLU A 54 14.37 6.55 10.29
C GLU A 54 15.32 5.47 9.75
N ALA A 55 16.58 5.47 10.18
CA ALA A 55 17.55 4.47 9.77
C ALA A 55 17.20 3.06 10.29
N GLY A 56 16.73 2.98 11.53
CA GLY A 56 16.34 1.71 12.17
C GLY A 56 15.05 1.10 11.63
N SER A 57 14.29 1.84 10.81
CA SER A 57 12.99 1.37 10.28
C SER A 57 13.08 0.55 9.00
N ASN A 58 14.26 0.38 8.42
CA ASN A 58 14.42 -0.33 7.14
C ASN A 58 14.06 -1.83 7.20
N HIS A 59 14.03 -2.42 8.39
CA HIS A 59 13.70 -3.84 8.59
C HIS A 59 12.24 -4.20 8.22
N ILE A 60 11.35 -3.21 8.09
CA ILE A 60 9.95 -3.43 7.72
C ILE A 60 9.76 -3.63 6.21
N TYR A 61 10.78 -3.28 5.43
CA TYR A 61 10.73 -3.40 3.98
C TYR A 61 11.29 -4.75 3.51
N TRP A 62 10.88 -5.14 2.34
CA TRP A 62 11.47 -6.28 1.63
C TRP A 62 12.84 -5.89 1.11
N THR A 63 13.87 -6.62 1.53
CA THR A 63 15.28 -6.27 1.26
C THR A 63 15.90 -7.00 0.08
N GLU A 64 15.30 -8.10 -0.37
CA GLU A 64 15.81 -8.84 -1.51
C GLU A 64 15.61 -8.04 -2.82
N PRO A 65 16.67 -7.85 -3.63
CA PRO A 65 16.55 -7.14 -4.89
C PRO A 65 15.62 -7.83 -5.86
N ARG A 66 14.86 -7.05 -6.60
CA ARG A 66 13.97 -7.53 -7.66
C ARG A 66 14.28 -6.81 -8.96
N VAL A 67 14.08 -7.50 -10.06
CA VAL A 67 14.24 -6.96 -11.40
C VAL A 67 12.98 -7.27 -12.20
N ILE A 68 12.42 -6.27 -12.84
CA ILE A 68 11.43 -6.45 -13.88
C ILE A 68 12.19 -6.85 -15.14
N ALA A 69 12.06 -8.10 -15.54
CA ALA A 69 12.70 -8.63 -16.75
C ALA A 69 11.94 -8.21 -18.01
N GLY A 70 12.56 -8.31 -19.18
CA GLY A 70 11.95 -7.97 -20.47
C GLY A 70 12.95 -7.32 -21.40
N GLU A 71 12.48 -6.61 -22.43
CA GLU A 71 13.31 -5.88 -23.38
C GLU A 71 14.10 -4.77 -22.69
N ASP A 72 13.46 -4.07 -21.71
CA ASP A 72 14.07 -3.06 -20.88
C ASP A 72 14.04 -3.48 -19.41
N PRO A 73 15.01 -4.26 -18.93
CA PRO A 73 15.02 -4.73 -17.55
C PRO A 73 15.24 -3.53 -16.59
N VAL A 74 14.34 -3.41 -15.62
CA VAL A 74 14.37 -2.33 -14.62
C VAL A 74 14.58 -2.90 -13.23
N PRO A 75 15.63 -2.46 -12.49
CA PRO A 75 15.74 -2.81 -11.08
C PRO A 75 14.62 -2.17 -10.29
N LEU A 76 13.81 -2.97 -9.62
CA LEU A 76 12.70 -2.49 -8.80
C LEU A 76 13.17 -1.99 -7.43
N GLY A 77 14.42 -2.26 -7.06
CA GLY A 77 14.95 -1.95 -5.74
C GLY A 77 14.47 -2.89 -4.65
N SER A 78 14.87 -2.59 -3.41
CA SER A 78 14.56 -3.41 -2.23
C SER A 78 13.46 -2.82 -1.35
N ASN A 79 13.23 -1.50 -1.36
CA ASN A 79 12.38 -0.80 -0.38
C ASN A 79 10.99 -0.40 -0.89
N ASN A 80 10.43 -1.11 -1.85
CA ASN A 80 9.16 -0.76 -2.48
C ASN A 80 7.96 -1.61 -2.02
N SER A 81 8.16 -2.52 -1.08
CA SER A 81 7.08 -3.33 -0.50
C SER A 81 7.40 -3.76 0.91
N GLY A 82 6.37 -3.96 1.73
CA GLY A 82 6.50 -4.52 3.07
C GLY A 82 6.45 -6.03 3.05
N ARG A 83 7.03 -6.63 4.08
CA ARG A 83 6.99 -8.06 4.36
C ARG A 83 6.61 -8.27 5.81
N GLY A 84 5.48 -8.93 6.05
CA GLY A 84 4.98 -9.21 7.38
C GLY A 84 3.47 -8.99 7.51
N VAL A 85 2.94 -9.42 8.63
CA VAL A 85 1.51 -9.32 8.93
C VAL A 85 1.07 -7.84 8.92
N GLY A 86 0.07 -7.53 8.11
CA GLY A 86 -0.35 -6.16 7.80
C GLY A 86 0.11 -5.68 6.42
N GLY A 87 1.06 -6.38 5.78
CA GLY A 87 1.57 -6.07 4.43
C GLY A 87 2.13 -4.66 4.32
N SER A 88 2.14 -4.11 3.11
CA SER A 88 2.63 -2.75 2.86
C SER A 88 1.83 -1.65 3.55
N MET A 89 0.63 -1.93 4.09
CA MET A 89 -0.11 -0.94 4.88
C MET A 89 0.56 -0.59 6.22
N VAL A 90 1.52 -1.39 6.70
CA VAL A 90 2.30 -1.01 7.89
C VAL A 90 3.24 0.17 7.63
N HIS A 91 3.63 0.40 6.37
CA HIS A 91 4.55 1.46 5.97
C HIS A 91 4.02 2.41 4.88
N PHE A 92 2.72 2.35 4.50
CA PHE A 92 2.16 3.34 3.56
C PHE A 92 1.90 4.69 4.25
N ALA A 93 1.72 5.74 3.46
CA ALA A 93 1.46 7.08 3.96
C ALA A 93 0.09 7.24 4.65
N GLY A 94 -0.80 6.29 4.45
CA GLY A 94 -2.19 6.36 4.89
C GLY A 94 -3.12 6.94 3.84
N TYR A 95 -2.62 7.44 2.72
CA TYR A 95 -3.41 8.04 1.65
C TYR A 95 -4.42 7.06 1.09
N ALA A 96 -5.68 7.46 1.01
CA ALA A 96 -6.81 6.59 0.71
C ALA A 96 -7.89 7.28 -0.14
N PRO A 97 -7.54 7.87 -1.30
CA PRO A 97 -8.53 8.37 -2.25
C PRO A 97 -9.25 7.21 -2.92
N ARG A 98 -10.43 7.47 -3.47
CA ARG A 98 -11.13 6.52 -4.35
C ARG A 98 -10.61 6.69 -5.78
N LEU A 99 -10.60 5.61 -6.54
CA LEU A 99 -10.44 5.69 -7.99
C LEU A 99 -11.60 6.50 -8.59
N HIS A 100 -11.34 7.20 -9.71
CA HIS A 100 -12.39 7.88 -10.44
C HIS A 100 -13.23 6.90 -11.28
N PRO A 101 -14.49 7.22 -11.60
CA PRO A 101 -15.27 6.42 -12.54
C PRO A 101 -14.59 6.20 -13.90
N SER A 102 -13.80 7.18 -14.36
CA SER A 102 -13.01 7.12 -15.60
C SER A 102 -11.93 6.03 -15.59
N ASP A 103 -11.37 5.68 -14.40
CA ASP A 103 -10.32 4.66 -14.27
C ASP A 103 -10.83 3.26 -14.65
N PHE A 104 -12.13 3.02 -14.50
CA PHE A 104 -12.76 1.76 -14.87
C PHE A 104 -13.03 1.64 -16.38
N ARG A 105 -12.84 2.72 -17.15
CA ARG A 105 -13.18 2.84 -18.57
C ARG A 105 -12.04 3.45 -19.40
N THR A 106 -10.80 3.17 -19.03
CA THR A 106 -9.62 3.79 -19.63
C THR A 106 -9.54 3.50 -21.13
N TYR A 107 -9.79 2.26 -21.56
CA TYR A 107 -9.77 1.92 -22.98
C TYR A 107 -10.92 2.57 -23.74
N SER A 108 -12.15 2.44 -23.25
CA SER A 108 -13.34 3.03 -23.90
C SER A 108 -13.28 4.54 -23.97
N THR A 109 -12.65 5.22 -22.99
CA THR A 109 -12.59 6.67 -22.90
C THR A 109 -11.39 7.26 -23.66
N ASP A 110 -10.22 6.66 -23.49
CA ASP A 110 -8.94 7.23 -23.90
C ASP A 110 -8.22 6.41 -24.98
N GLY A 111 -8.67 5.17 -25.26
CA GLY A 111 -8.09 4.29 -26.25
C GLY A 111 -6.77 3.63 -25.80
N VAL A 112 -6.45 3.68 -24.50
CA VAL A 112 -5.24 3.09 -23.91
C VAL A 112 -5.61 2.17 -22.75
N GLY A 113 -4.72 1.23 -22.40
CA GLY A 113 -4.97 0.28 -21.31
C GLY A 113 -6.10 -0.70 -21.62
N VAL A 114 -6.87 -1.02 -20.60
CA VAL A 114 -8.04 -1.91 -20.68
C VAL A 114 -9.16 -1.39 -19.77
N ASP A 115 -10.40 -1.68 -20.10
CA ASP A 115 -11.51 -1.42 -19.19
C ASP A 115 -11.54 -2.49 -18.09
N TRP A 116 -11.85 -2.06 -16.87
CA TRP A 116 -12.13 -2.98 -15.79
C TRP A 116 -13.44 -3.74 -16.04
N PRO A 117 -13.54 -5.04 -15.64
CA PRO A 117 -14.77 -5.82 -15.80
C PRO A 117 -15.88 -5.43 -14.81
N ILE A 118 -15.61 -4.47 -13.94
CA ILE A 118 -16.54 -3.88 -12.98
C ILE A 118 -16.62 -2.36 -13.17
N SER A 119 -17.65 -1.75 -12.63
CA SER A 119 -17.84 -0.29 -12.63
C SER A 119 -17.51 0.32 -11.27
N TYR A 120 -17.37 1.65 -11.23
CA TYR A 120 -17.27 2.40 -9.99
C TYR A 120 -18.48 2.19 -9.07
N ASP A 121 -19.70 2.17 -9.64
CA ASP A 121 -20.93 2.02 -8.86
C ASP A 121 -21.04 0.64 -8.18
N GLU A 122 -20.52 -0.40 -8.82
CA GLU A 122 -20.42 -1.73 -8.18
C GLU A 122 -19.42 -1.75 -7.03
N LEU A 123 -18.33 -0.97 -7.12
CA LEU A 123 -17.30 -0.91 -6.09
C LEU A 123 -17.61 0.10 -4.98
N ARG A 124 -18.39 1.13 -5.26
CA ARG A 124 -18.71 2.22 -4.32
C ARG A 124 -19.18 1.76 -2.94
N PRO A 125 -20.10 0.81 -2.77
CA PRO A 125 -20.51 0.34 -1.44
C PRO A 125 -19.35 -0.24 -0.61
N TYR A 126 -18.36 -0.82 -1.27
CA TYR A 126 -17.17 -1.36 -0.61
C TYR A 126 -16.20 -0.25 -0.20
N TYR A 127 -16.06 0.83 -1.00
CA TYR A 127 -15.34 2.02 -0.57
C TYR A 127 -15.95 2.62 0.68
N GLU A 128 -17.26 2.88 0.66
CA GLU A 128 -18.01 3.46 1.80
C GLU A 128 -17.80 2.62 3.06
N HIS A 129 -17.91 1.31 2.94
CA HIS A 129 -17.72 0.40 4.05
C HIS A 129 -16.27 0.38 4.59
N ILE A 130 -15.27 0.30 3.73
CA ILE A 130 -13.88 0.22 4.18
C ILE A 130 -13.37 1.56 4.73
N GLU A 131 -13.87 2.68 4.25
CA GLU A 131 -13.56 4.01 4.78
C GLU A 131 -14.03 4.18 6.22
N GLU A 132 -15.19 3.60 6.57
CA GLU A 132 -15.68 3.55 7.94
C GLU A 132 -14.81 2.64 8.83
N GLU A 133 -14.41 1.47 8.34
CA GLU A 133 -13.57 0.53 9.10
C GLU A 133 -12.14 1.04 9.31
N LEU A 134 -11.57 1.74 8.32
CA LEU A 134 -10.22 2.31 8.39
C LEU A 134 -10.20 3.74 8.98
N PRO A 135 -11.28 4.26 9.50
CA PRO A 135 -11.73 5.62 9.76
C PRO A 135 -10.95 6.67 8.94
N VAL A 136 -11.24 6.72 7.65
CA VAL A 136 -10.60 7.68 6.75
C VAL A 136 -11.00 9.10 7.13
N ALA A 137 -10.01 9.95 7.34
CA ALA A 137 -10.18 11.38 7.63
C ALA A 137 -9.89 12.20 6.38
N GLY A 138 -10.79 13.10 6.00
CA GLY A 138 -10.64 13.94 4.80
C GLY A 138 -11.70 15.03 4.71
N GLU A 139 -11.51 15.94 3.78
CA GLU A 139 -12.51 16.96 3.42
C GLU A 139 -13.55 16.40 2.44
N ASP A 140 -14.59 17.21 2.13
CA ASP A 140 -15.45 16.95 0.99
C ASP A 140 -14.60 16.88 -0.29
N TRP A 141 -14.63 15.73 -0.96
CA TRP A 141 -13.80 15.42 -2.12
C TRP A 141 -14.57 15.72 -3.41
N PRO A 142 -14.17 16.73 -4.21
CA PRO A 142 -14.97 17.18 -5.34
C PRO A 142 -14.70 16.42 -6.63
N TRP A 143 -13.57 15.69 -6.72
CA TRP A 143 -13.14 15.02 -7.94
C TRP A 143 -13.70 13.60 -8.06
N GLY A 144 -13.71 13.08 -9.27
CA GLY A 144 -14.23 11.75 -9.57
C GLY A 144 -15.71 11.65 -9.23
N TYR A 145 -16.04 10.92 -8.18
CA TYR A 145 -17.39 10.87 -7.61
C TYR A 145 -17.41 11.65 -6.30
N PRO A 146 -18.08 12.83 -6.24
CA PRO A 146 -18.09 13.67 -5.04
C PRO A 146 -18.65 12.94 -3.82
N HIS A 147 -17.91 12.97 -2.72
CA HIS A 147 -18.28 12.27 -1.47
C HIS A 147 -17.63 12.90 -0.25
N ARG A 148 -18.04 12.43 0.92
CA ARG A 148 -17.50 12.83 2.23
C ARG A 148 -16.85 11.64 2.91
N TYR A 149 -15.76 11.91 3.61
CA TYR A 149 -15.10 10.91 4.43
C TYR A 149 -15.69 10.83 5.85
N PRO A 150 -15.58 9.66 6.54
CA PRO A 150 -16.18 9.45 7.85
C PRO A 150 -15.67 10.36 8.95
N GLN A 151 -14.41 10.81 8.86
CA GLN A 151 -13.81 11.71 9.86
C GLN A 151 -13.39 13.03 9.24
N SER A 152 -13.41 14.09 10.08
CA SER A 152 -12.91 15.39 9.69
C SER A 152 -11.43 15.34 9.31
N PRO A 153 -10.98 16.23 8.40
CA PRO A 153 -9.60 16.25 7.93
C PRO A 153 -8.62 16.55 9.06
N HIS A 154 -7.40 16.06 8.92
CA HIS A 154 -6.29 16.45 9.80
C HIS A 154 -5.91 17.91 9.57
N PRO A 155 -5.37 18.61 10.59
CA PRO A 155 -4.77 19.92 10.41
C PRO A 155 -3.58 19.80 9.46
N ILE A 156 -3.43 20.79 8.58
CA ILE A 156 -2.29 20.89 7.66
C ILE A 156 -1.09 21.52 8.36
N GLY A 157 0.10 21.06 8.02
CA GLY A 157 1.38 21.63 8.48
C GLY A 157 1.89 22.71 7.52
N GLY A 158 3.13 23.15 7.75
CA GLY A 158 3.73 24.26 6.99
C GLY A 158 3.85 23.96 5.49
N ASN A 159 4.12 22.70 5.11
CA ASN A 159 4.21 22.30 3.71
C ASN A 159 2.86 22.43 2.99
N GLY A 160 1.80 21.89 3.60
CA GLY A 160 0.44 22.01 3.09
C GLY A 160 -0.05 23.45 2.99
N MET A 161 0.26 24.30 3.99
CA MET A 161 -0.10 25.71 3.97
C MET A 161 0.55 26.48 2.83
N LEU A 162 1.84 26.25 2.57
CA LEU A 162 2.56 26.86 1.45
C LEU A 162 2.01 26.42 0.10
N PHE A 163 1.77 25.10 -0.05
CA PHE A 163 1.18 24.56 -1.27
C PHE A 163 -0.22 25.14 -1.51
N GLN A 164 -1.07 25.16 -0.49
CA GLN A 164 -2.42 25.74 -0.60
C GLN A 164 -2.39 27.22 -1.00
N ALA A 165 -1.49 28.01 -0.42
CA ALA A 165 -1.33 29.42 -0.76
C ALA A 165 -0.85 29.61 -2.21
N GLY A 166 0.04 28.76 -2.71
CA GLY A 166 0.50 28.77 -4.10
C GLY A 166 -0.59 28.33 -5.07
N ALA A 167 -1.29 27.24 -4.76
CA ALA A 167 -2.39 26.71 -5.54
C ALA A 167 -3.54 27.73 -5.71
N LEU A 168 -3.91 28.41 -4.62
CA LEU A 168 -4.93 29.45 -4.66
C LEU A 168 -4.57 30.59 -5.63
N LYS A 169 -3.30 31.02 -5.66
CA LYS A 169 -2.82 32.03 -6.59
C LYS A 169 -2.83 31.53 -8.05
N ALA A 170 -2.64 30.25 -8.25
CA ALA A 170 -2.65 29.61 -9.57
C ALA A 170 -4.06 29.20 -10.03
N GLY A 171 -5.09 29.42 -9.22
CA GLY A 171 -6.47 28.99 -9.53
C GLY A 171 -6.68 27.48 -9.46
N ILE A 172 -5.84 26.76 -8.70
CA ILE A 172 -5.89 25.31 -8.55
C ILE A 172 -6.67 24.95 -7.27
N THR A 173 -7.61 24.02 -7.38
CA THR A 173 -8.36 23.51 -6.25
C THR A 173 -7.47 22.54 -5.45
N VAL A 174 -7.41 22.69 -4.14
CA VAL A 174 -6.72 21.74 -3.26
C VAL A 174 -7.60 21.37 -2.08
N LYS A 175 -7.43 20.13 -1.61
CA LYS A 175 -8.10 19.58 -0.44
C LYS A 175 -7.11 18.92 0.48
N VAL A 176 -7.44 18.84 1.77
CA VAL A 176 -6.69 18.00 2.70
C VAL A 176 -6.79 16.56 2.25
N GLY A 177 -5.64 15.91 2.05
CA GLY A 177 -5.58 14.55 1.52
C GLY A 177 -6.34 13.56 2.40
N PRO A 178 -7.17 12.68 1.80
CA PRO A 178 -7.86 11.66 2.57
C PRO A 178 -6.85 10.63 3.08
N VAL A 179 -6.85 10.39 4.40
CA VAL A 179 -5.91 9.45 5.01
C VAL A 179 -6.59 8.49 5.98
N ALA A 180 -6.25 7.22 5.91
CA ALA A 180 -6.72 6.18 6.81
C ALA A 180 -6.01 6.27 8.16
N ILE A 181 -6.12 7.42 8.83
CA ILE A 181 -5.47 7.76 10.08
C ILE A 181 -6.51 8.39 11.02
N VAL A 182 -6.65 7.84 12.22
CA VAL A 182 -7.62 8.31 13.20
C VAL A 182 -7.37 9.78 13.56
N ASN A 183 -8.38 10.61 13.33
CA ASN A 183 -8.43 12.01 13.75
C ASN A 183 -9.56 12.20 14.76
N GLY A 184 -9.24 12.17 16.05
CA GLY A 184 -10.21 12.20 17.13
C GLY A 184 -10.44 10.83 17.77
N ARG A 185 -11.65 10.58 18.29
CA ARG A 185 -11.99 9.33 18.98
C ARG A 185 -12.54 8.29 18.01
N PHE A 186 -11.95 7.08 18.01
CA PHE A 186 -12.45 5.97 17.24
C PHE A 186 -12.24 4.65 18.00
N GLY A 187 -13.29 4.15 18.64
CA GLY A 187 -13.21 2.94 19.48
C GLY A 187 -12.11 3.06 20.54
N ASN A 188 -11.23 2.07 20.60
CA ASN A 188 -10.07 2.03 21.50
C ASN A 188 -8.77 2.47 20.82
N ARG A 189 -8.81 3.00 19.60
CA ARG A 189 -7.63 3.45 18.86
C ARG A 189 -7.25 4.88 19.28
N ASN A 190 -5.95 5.11 19.37
CA ASN A 190 -5.41 6.44 19.63
C ASN A 190 -5.57 7.34 18.40
N HIS A 191 -5.70 8.64 18.61
CA HIS A 191 -5.62 9.62 17.54
C HIS A 191 -4.15 9.88 17.12
N CYS A 192 -3.97 10.47 15.93
CA CYS A 192 -2.66 10.85 15.44
C CYS A 192 -1.99 11.90 16.35
N ILE A 193 -0.70 11.72 16.61
CA ILE A 193 0.13 12.67 17.36
C ILE A 193 1.14 13.40 16.46
N TYR A 194 0.95 13.35 15.15
CA TYR A 194 1.69 14.11 14.13
C TYR A 194 3.22 13.92 14.17
N ARG A 195 3.68 12.67 14.37
CA ARG A 195 5.10 12.33 14.41
C ARG A 195 5.81 12.36 13.05
N GLY A 196 5.06 12.27 11.94
CA GLY A 196 5.62 12.17 10.59
C GLY A 196 6.16 10.78 10.19
N PHE A 197 6.15 9.79 11.06
CA PHE A 197 6.69 8.44 10.85
C PHE A 197 5.69 7.46 10.21
N CYS A 198 4.76 7.93 9.37
CA CYS A 198 3.74 7.07 8.78
C CYS A 198 4.32 5.97 7.89
N LEU A 199 5.41 6.26 7.18
CA LEU A 199 6.10 5.30 6.30
C LEU A 199 7.01 4.32 7.06
N GLN A 200 7.23 4.52 8.36
CA GLN A 200 8.09 3.68 9.21
C GLN A 200 7.31 2.92 10.31
N GLY A 201 5.99 2.78 10.13
CA GLY A 201 5.10 2.21 11.13
C GLY A 201 4.51 3.26 12.10
N CYS A 202 3.32 2.99 12.61
CA CYS A 202 2.61 3.91 13.48
C CYS A 202 2.67 3.44 14.94
N LYS A 203 3.56 4.02 15.74
CA LYS A 203 3.78 3.67 17.15
C LYS A 203 2.52 3.73 18.02
N VAL A 204 1.61 4.66 17.68
CA VAL A 204 0.36 4.89 18.46
C VAL A 204 -0.86 4.19 17.83
N ASN A 205 -0.68 3.41 16.76
CA ASN A 205 -1.75 2.71 16.05
C ASN A 205 -2.87 3.61 15.50
N ALA A 206 -2.59 4.91 15.28
CA ALA A 206 -3.55 5.82 14.66
C ALA A 206 -3.72 5.52 13.16
N LYS A 207 -2.62 5.22 12.44
CA LYS A 207 -2.68 4.84 11.02
C LYS A 207 -3.18 3.42 10.87
N ALA A 208 -4.19 3.20 10.04
CA ALA A 208 -4.79 1.90 9.79
C ALA A 208 -3.82 0.95 9.06
N SER A 209 -3.88 -0.31 9.43
CA SER A 209 -3.33 -1.45 8.70
C SER A 209 -4.06 -2.71 9.17
N PRO A 210 -4.13 -3.77 8.38
CA PRO A 210 -4.75 -5.02 8.83
C PRO A 210 -4.20 -5.54 10.15
N LEU A 211 -2.92 -5.31 10.43
CA LEU A 211 -2.27 -5.70 11.69
C LEU A 211 -3.05 -5.24 12.93
N ILE A 212 -3.60 -4.03 12.89
CA ILE A 212 -4.27 -3.40 14.05
C ILE A 212 -5.79 -3.28 13.88
N THR A 213 -6.32 -3.50 12.69
CA THR A 213 -7.75 -3.39 12.40
C THR A 213 -8.43 -4.75 12.27
N HIS A 214 -8.04 -5.56 11.32
CA HIS A 214 -8.73 -6.80 10.96
C HIS A 214 -8.14 -8.05 11.62
N VAL A 215 -6.81 -8.10 11.78
CA VAL A 215 -6.10 -9.26 12.35
C VAL A 215 -6.53 -9.59 13.78
N PRO A 216 -6.62 -8.61 14.71
CA PRO A 216 -7.05 -8.93 16.08
C PRO A 216 -8.45 -9.57 16.13
N ASP A 217 -9.35 -9.07 15.32
CA ASP A 217 -10.71 -9.60 15.24
C ASP A 217 -10.76 -10.97 14.55
N ALA A 218 -9.97 -11.19 13.50
CA ALA A 218 -9.84 -12.49 12.85
C ALA A 218 -9.35 -13.57 13.83
N LEU A 219 -8.34 -13.25 14.64
CA LEU A 219 -7.81 -14.14 15.68
C LEU A 219 -8.86 -14.44 16.75
N ALA A 220 -9.64 -13.44 17.18
CA ALA A 220 -10.73 -13.62 18.14
C ALA A 220 -11.82 -14.56 17.60
N HIS A 221 -12.05 -14.58 16.28
CA HIS A 221 -12.99 -15.48 15.61
C HIS A 221 -12.37 -16.80 15.12
N GLY A 222 -11.15 -17.11 15.56
CA GLY A 222 -10.57 -18.44 15.37
C GLY A 222 -9.71 -18.62 14.15
N ALA A 223 -9.40 -17.58 13.37
CA ALA A 223 -8.37 -17.67 12.33
C ALA A 223 -7.00 -18.01 12.92
N GLU A 224 -6.19 -18.74 12.17
CA GLU A 224 -4.77 -18.94 12.44
C GLU A 224 -3.93 -18.13 11.46
N ILE A 225 -3.01 -17.32 11.97
CA ILE A 225 -2.06 -16.56 11.15
C ILE A 225 -0.65 -17.07 11.46
N ARG A 226 0.03 -17.54 10.42
CA ARG A 226 1.43 -18.03 10.50
C ARG A 226 2.33 -16.99 9.85
N ALA A 227 3.04 -16.27 10.68
CA ALA A 227 4.12 -15.39 10.26
C ALA A 227 5.39 -16.17 9.88
N ASP A 228 6.35 -15.52 9.24
CA ASP A 228 7.61 -16.12 8.76
C ASP A 228 7.38 -17.39 7.92
N SER A 229 6.29 -17.41 7.15
CA SER A 229 5.79 -18.58 6.43
C SER A 229 5.62 -18.26 4.94
N MET A 230 6.73 -18.37 4.20
CA MET A 230 6.80 -18.08 2.78
C MET A 230 6.19 -19.19 1.94
N VAL A 231 5.06 -18.94 1.31
CA VAL A 231 4.45 -19.91 0.39
C VAL A 231 5.27 -19.96 -0.89
N SER A 232 5.70 -21.16 -1.25
CA SER A 232 6.52 -21.43 -2.44
C SER A 232 5.73 -22.03 -3.59
N ARG A 233 4.60 -22.70 -3.30
CA ARG A 233 3.81 -23.41 -4.29
C ARG A 233 2.36 -23.58 -3.87
N VAL A 234 1.45 -23.47 -4.82
CA VAL A 234 0.07 -23.95 -4.71
C VAL A 234 0.03 -25.41 -5.17
N GLU A 235 -0.46 -26.30 -4.33
CA GLU A 235 -0.58 -27.73 -4.60
C GLU A 235 -1.88 -28.02 -5.36
N LEU A 236 -1.79 -28.87 -6.37
CA LEU A 236 -2.92 -29.27 -7.20
C LEU A 236 -3.22 -30.75 -7.06
N GLY A 237 -4.49 -31.09 -7.08
CA GLY A 237 -4.97 -32.46 -7.24
C GLY A 237 -4.89 -32.96 -8.68
N ALA A 238 -5.17 -34.24 -8.89
CA ALA A 238 -5.20 -34.87 -10.22
C ALA A 238 -6.24 -34.21 -11.15
N ASP A 239 -7.30 -33.65 -10.60
CA ASP A 239 -8.33 -32.89 -11.32
C ASP A 239 -7.88 -31.47 -11.72
N GLY A 240 -6.72 -31.00 -11.22
CA GLY A 240 -6.17 -29.67 -11.45
C GLY A 240 -6.70 -28.60 -10.52
N ARG A 241 -7.48 -28.96 -9.52
CA ARG A 241 -7.92 -28.01 -8.48
C ARG A 241 -6.89 -27.88 -7.37
N ALA A 242 -6.85 -26.69 -6.74
CA ALA A 242 -6.00 -26.48 -5.59
C ALA A 242 -6.41 -27.39 -4.41
N THR A 243 -5.42 -27.98 -3.74
CA THR A 243 -5.60 -28.86 -2.59
C THR A 243 -4.88 -28.35 -1.33
N GLY A 244 -4.16 -27.25 -1.45
CA GLY A 244 -3.39 -26.63 -0.39
C GLY A 244 -2.18 -25.90 -0.90
N VAL A 245 -1.22 -25.69 -0.04
CA VAL A 245 0.04 -24.99 -0.34
C VAL A 245 1.22 -25.69 0.31
N THR A 246 2.40 -25.54 -0.32
CA THR A 246 3.70 -25.77 0.30
C THR A 246 4.30 -24.43 0.71
N TYR A 247 4.85 -24.34 1.90
CA TYR A 247 5.48 -23.14 2.42
C TYR A 247 6.72 -23.45 3.23
N PHE A 248 7.61 -22.47 3.38
CA PHE A 248 8.79 -22.56 4.24
C PHE A 248 8.60 -21.72 5.49
N HIS A 249 8.81 -22.33 6.65
CA HIS A 249 8.90 -21.64 7.92
C HIS A 249 10.31 -21.84 8.49
N ARG A 250 11.05 -20.75 8.62
CA ARG A 250 12.46 -20.80 9.10
C ARG A 250 13.34 -21.82 8.37
N GLY A 251 13.18 -21.90 7.04
CA GLY A 251 13.95 -22.80 6.19
C GLY A 251 13.49 -24.26 6.16
N VAL A 252 12.46 -24.63 6.92
CA VAL A 252 11.86 -25.97 6.91
C VAL A 252 10.61 -25.95 6.03
N GLU A 253 10.52 -26.93 5.14
CA GLU A 253 9.35 -27.11 4.28
C GLU A 253 8.18 -27.70 5.07
N HIS A 254 7.01 -27.14 4.85
CA HIS A 254 5.74 -27.53 5.46
C HIS A 254 4.64 -27.54 4.40
N ARG A 255 3.55 -28.23 4.71
CA ARG A 255 2.33 -28.21 3.88
C ARG A 255 1.12 -27.82 4.70
N GLN A 256 0.13 -27.23 4.05
CA GLN A 256 -1.20 -27.03 4.61
C GLN A 256 -2.24 -27.40 3.56
N ARG A 257 -3.06 -28.38 3.89
CA ARG A 257 -4.19 -28.79 3.05
C ARG A 257 -5.34 -27.81 3.22
N ALA A 258 -6.03 -27.53 2.09
CA ALA A 258 -7.17 -26.64 2.09
C ALA A 258 -8.14 -27.00 0.94
N ARG A 259 -9.43 -26.71 1.15
CA ARG A 259 -10.45 -26.81 0.08
C ARG A 259 -10.36 -25.66 -0.90
N VAL A 260 -9.90 -24.49 -0.44
CA VAL A 260 -9.72 -23.27 -1.23
C VAL A 260 -8.35 -22.66 -0.92
N VAL A 261 -7.68 -22.12 -1.92
CA VAL A 261 -6.47 -21.31 -1.78
C VAL A 261 -6.76 -19.92 -2.36
N ALA A 262 -6.67 -18.88 -1.53
CA ALA A 262 -6.76 -17.50 -1.94
C ALA A 262 -5.36 -16.89 -1.98
N VAL A 263 -4.95 -16.35 -3.13
CA VAL A 263 -3.64 -15.72 -3.30
C VAL A 263 -3.79 -14.20 -3.19
N ALA A 264 -3.19 -13.61 -2.16
CA ALA A 264 -3.22 -12.19 -1.82
C ALA A 264 -1.81 -11.62 -1.59
N GLY A 265 -0.82 -12.12 -2.36
CA GLY A 265 0.59 -11.81 -2.27
C GLY A 265 1.03 -10.55 -3.04
N TYR A 266 0.11 -9.62 -3.34
CA TYR A 266 0.26 -8.40 -4.13
C TYR A 266 0.79 -8.62 -5.58
N SER A 267 1.02 -7.50 -6.30
CA SER A 267 1.26 -7.51 -7.76
C SER A 267 2.59 -8.16 -8.21
N ILE A 268 3.54 -8.38 -7.32
CA ILE A 268 4.83 -9.02 -7.65
C ILE A 268 4.87 -10.47 -7.16
N GLU A 269 4.55 -10.74 -5.90
CA GLU A 269 4.67 -12.09 -5.36
C GLU A 269 3.54 -13.03 -5.79
N THR A 270 2.34 -12.49 -6.09
CA THR A 270 1.25 -13.31 -6.64
C THR A 270 1.63 -13.94 -7.98
N PRO A 271 2.05 -13.18 -9.02
CA PRO A 271 2.48 -13.78 -10.28
C PRO A 271 3.66 -14.75 -10.11
N ARG A 272 4.64 -14.39 -9.26
CA ARG A 272 5.78 -15.26 -8.98
C ARG A 272 5.35 -16.61 -8.40
N LEU A 273 4.41 -16.61 -7.44
CA LEU A 273 3.87 -17.83 -6.87
C LEU A 273 3.12 -18.66 -7.90
N LEU A 274 2.29 -18.04 -8.74
CA LEU A 274 1.54 -18.74 -9.79
C LEU A 274 2.47 -19.40 -10.81
N LEU A 275 3.52 -18.70 -11.24
CA LEU A 275 4.55 -19.25 -12.15
C LEU A 275 5.35 -20.37 -11.48
N ASN A 276 5.76 -20.23 -10.22
CA ASN A 276 6.46 -21.25 -9.47
C ASN A 276 5.61 -22.50 -9.16
N SER A 277 4.30 -22.40 -9.31
CA SER A 277 3.36 -23.52 -9.14
C SER A 277 3.19 -24.37 -10.41
N ALA A 278 4.18 -24.30 -11.31
CA ALA A 278 4.20 -25.12 -12.54
C ALA A 278 4.16 -26.62 -12.24
N SER A 279 3.54 -27.38 -13.16
CA SER A 279 3.40 -28.83 -13.11
C SER A 279 3.37 -29.42 -14.52
N ALA A 280 3.38 -30.74 -14.64
CA ALA A 280 3.23 -31.39 -15.96
C ALA A 280 1.94 -30.99 -16.68
N ARG A 281 0.87 -30.67 -15.94
CA ARG A 281 -0.41 -30.19 -16.50
C ARG A 281 -0.38 -28.70 -16.83
N PHE A 282 0.38 -27.90 -16.09
CA PHE A 282 0.50 -26.44 -16.23
C PHE A 282 1.99 -26.06 -16.29
N PRO A 283 2.69 -26.35 -17.41
CA PRO A 283 4.14 -26.18 -17.51
C PRO A 283 4.59 -24.72 -17.36
N ASP A 284 3.75 -23.77 -17.73
CA ASP A 284 4.03 -22.32 -17.69
C ASP A 284 3.45 -21.64 -16.44
N GLY A 285 3.15 -22.43 -15.39
CA GLY A 285 2.50 -21.94 -14.17
C GLY A 285 0.98 -22.07 -14.20
N ILE A 286 0.35 -21.98 -13.02
CA ILE A 286 -1.11 -22.05 -12.90
C ILE A 286 -1.77 -20.72 -13.24
N CYS A 287 -3.04 -20.75 -13.68
CA CYS A 287 -3.81 -19.56 -14.09
C CYS A 287 -3.14 -18.76 -15.23
N ASN A 288 -2.29 -19.39 -16.04
CA ASN A 288 -1.49 -18.71 -17.07
C ASN A 288 -1.83 -19.20 -18.50
N ASP A 289 -3.06 -19.60 -18.75
CA ASP A 289 -3.51 -20.14 -20.04
C ASP A 289 -3.31 -19.15 -21.21
N HIS A 290 -3.27 -17.87 -20.94
CA HIS A 290 -3.03 -16.80 -21.91
C HIS A 290 -1.60 -16.25 -21.89
N GLY A 291 -0.72 -16.79 -21.05
CA GLY A 291 0.67 -16.33 -20.92
C GLY A 291 0.83 -14.91 -20.39
N LEU A 292 -0.14 -14.41 -19.62
CA LEU A 292 -0.16 -13.02 -19.12
C LEU A 292 0.35 -12.87 -17.68
N VAL A 293 0.45 -13.96 -16.94
CA VAL A 293 0.91 -13.91 -15.54
C VAL A 293 2.36 -13.42 -15.48
N GLY A 294 2.58 -12.37 -14.67
CA GLY A 294 3.89 -11.74 -14.52
C GLY A 294 4.27 -10.77 -15.64
N LYS A 295 3.38 -10.47 -16.56
CA LYS A 295 3.61 -9.48 -17.63
C LYS A 295 2.85 -8.19 -17.40
N TYR A 296 3.26 -7.14 -18.11
CA TYR A 296 2.61 -5.83 -18.12
C TYR A 296 2.53 -5.15 -16.75
N LEU A 297 3.56 -5.32 -15.92
CA LEU A 297 3.66 -4.57 -14.68
C LEU A 297 3.74 -3.06 -15.00
N MET A 298 2.83 -2.29 -14.43
CA MET A 298 2.82 -0.84 -14.50
C MET A 298 3.15 -0.26 -13.14
N VAL A 299 4.05 0.72 -13.12
CA VAL A 299 4.43 1.46 -11.92
C VAL A 299 4.17 2.94 -12.17
N GLN A 300 3.52 3.61 -11.24
CA GLN A 300 3.24 5.04 -11.36
C GLN A 300 4.55 5.84 -11.39
N GLY A 301 4.62 6.80 -12.31
CA GLY A 301 5.64 7.85 -12.27
C GLY A 301 5.36 8.80 -11.10
N ALA A 302 6.37 9.09 -10.30
CA ALA A 302 6.23 9.94 -9.11
C ALA A 302 7.30 11.04 -9.07
N PRO A 303 7.33 11.98 -10.04
CA PRO A 303 8.28 13.09 -10.03
C PRO A 303 8.07 13.96 -8.79
N GLN A 304 9.18 14.39 -8.19
CA GLN A 304 9.20 15.21 -6.99
C GLN A 304 9.82 16.57 -7.29
N THR A 305 9.32 17.60 -6.61
CA THR A 305 9.92 18.93 -6.62
C THR A 305 10.05 19.47 -5.21
N ALA A 306 11.06 20.30 -5.00
CA ALA A 306 11.34 20.92 -3.72
C ALA A 306 11.65 22.41 -3.88
N GLY A 307 11.20 23.21 -2.92
CA GLY A 307 11.48 24.63 -2.84
C GLY A 307 12.00 25.02 -1.45
N ARG A 308 13.04 25.87 -1.41
CA ARG A 308 13.56 26.47 -0.19
C ARG A 308 12.84 27.78 0.09
N TYR A 309 12.44 27.98 1.35
CA TYR A 309 11.75 29.17 1.83
C TYR A 309 12.58 29.87 2.92
N ASP A 310 12.36 31.17 3.09
CA ASP A 310 13.04 31.97 4.14
C ASP A 310 12.49 31.71 5.54
N CYS A 311 11.28 31.15 5.65
CA CYS A 311 10.68 30.73 6.91
C CYS A 311 10.88 29.23 7.17
N GLU A 312 10.81 28.81 8.43
CA GLU A 312 10.78 27.39 8.80
C GLU A 312 9.45 26.74 8.37
N VAL A 313 9.51 25.78 7.50
CA VAL A 313 8.36 25.00 7.00
C VAL A 313 8.08 23.79 7.89
N ARG A 314 9.13 23.11 8.34
CA ARG A 314 9.04 21.87 9.14
C ARG A 314 8.08 20.85 8.55
N ALA A 315 8.25 20.60 7.26
CA ALA A 315 7.37 19.77 6.44
C ALA A 315 7.08 18.36 7.00
N TYR A 316 7.95 17.81 7.81
CA TYR A 316 7.85 16.47 8.43
C TYR A 316 6.80 16.34 9.55
N LYS A 317 6.07 17.40 9.92
CA LYS A 317 5.19 17.42 11.10
C LYS A 317 3.70 17.16 10.82
N ALA A 318 3.35 16.62 9.70
CA ALA A 318 1.95 16.28 9.38
C ALA A 318 1.81 14.86 8.81
N PRO A 319 0.61 14.27 8.80
CA PRO A 319 0.38 13.03 8.06
C PRO A 319 0.53 13.31 6.55
N PRO A 320 1.36 12.55 5.81
CA PRO A 320 1.44 12.69 4.36
C PRO A 320 0.30 11.93 3.65
N PRO A 321 -0.27 12.46 2.54
CA PRO A 321 -0.10 13.84 2.08
C PRO A 321 -0.92 14.81 2.92
N GLU A 322 -0.36 16.00 3.16
CA GLU A 322 -1.07 17.05 3.89
C GLU A 322 -2.24 17.60 3.07
N VAL A 323 -1.95 17.95 1.82
CA VAL A 323 -2.94 18.41 0.84
C VAL A 323 -2.64 17.77 -0.51
N SER A 324 -3.68 17.65 -1.35
CA SER A 324 -3.55 17.19 -2.72
C SER A 324 -4.54 17.89 -3.63
N THR A 325 -4.28 17.80 -4.94
CA THR A 325 -5.19 18.22 -6.02
C THR A 325 -5.29 17.12 -7.06
N GLU A 326 -6.47 16.95 -7.60
CA GLU A 326 -6.78 16.10 -8.75
C GLU A 326 -7.36 16.93 -9.92
N ASP A 327 -7.15 18.25 -9.94
CA ASP A 327 -7.57 19.12 -11.04
C ASP A 327 -6.97 18.70 -12.40
N PHE A 328 -5.88 17.94 -12.39
CA PHE A 328 -5.17 17.46 -13.57
C PHE A 328 -5.30 15.94 -13.81
N TYR A 329 -6.21 15.28 -13.09
CA TYR A 329 -6.31 13.83 -13.09
C TYR A 329 -6.92 13.27 -14.39
N GLU A 330 -7.97 13.92 -14.90
CA GLU A 330 -8.68 13.48 -16.08
C GLU A 330 -7.90 13.79 -17.37
N THR A 331 -8.16 13.04 -18.44
CA THR A 331 -7.54 13.26 -19.74
C THR A 331 -7.91 14.62 -20.31
N ASP A 332 -6.94 15.48 -20.47
CA ASP A 332 -7.04 16.72 -21.26
C ASP A 332 -6.70 16.42 -22.72
N ARG A 333 -7.71 16.44 -23.59
CA ARG A 333 -7.57 16.13 -25.03
C ARG A 333 -6.74 17.16 -25.81
N THR A 334 -6.41 18.30 -25.20
CA THR A 334 -5.51 19.31 -25.80
C THR A 334 -4.03 18.95 -25.61
N LYS A 335 -3.73 17.96 -24.75
CA LYS A 335 -2.37 17.51 -24.45
C LYS A 335 -1.94 16.33 -25.33
N PRO A 336 -0.64 16.15 -25.55
CA PRO A 336 -0.11 15.05 -26.37
C PRO A 336 -0.10 13.68 -25.66
N TYR A 337 -0.54 13.62 -24.41
CA TYR A 337 -0.59 12.41 -23.59
C TYR A 337 -2.04 12.08 -23.21
N ARG A 338 -2.25 10.86 -22.71
CA ARG A 338 -3.52 10.38 -22.16
C ARG A 338 -3.37 10.17 -20.67
N ARG A 339 -4.47 10.23 -19.95
CA ARG A 339 -4.57 10.29 -18.50
C ARG A 339 -3.82 11.49 -17.94
N GLY A 340 -3.92 11.72 -16.68
CA GLY A 340 -3.33 12.90 -16.05
C GLY A 340 -2.48 12.53 -14.84
N PHE A 341 -2.58 13.35 -13.82
CA PHE A 341 -1.83 13.18 -12.59
C PHE A 341 -2.52 13.90 -11.42
N SER A 342 -2.32 13.39 -10.22
CA SER A 342 -2.57 14.13 -9.00
C SER A 342 -1.28 14.81 -8.50
N ILE A 343 -1.39 15.88 -7.71
CA ILE A 343 -0.25 16.47 -7.03
C ILE A 343 -0.48 16.39 -5.53
N GLN A 344 0.53 15.97 -4.79
CA GLN A 344 0.48 15.69 -3.37
C GLN A 344 1.64 16.36 -2.64
N CYS A 345 1.37 16.92 -1.44
CA CYS A 345 2.41 17.36 -0.55
C CYS A 345 2.97 16.16 0.22
N VAL A 346 4.16 15.74 -0.14
CA VAL A 346 4.89 14.66 0.52
C VAL A 346 6.11 15.23 1.21
N SER A 347 6.32 14.85 2.45
CA SER A 347 7.39 15.40 3.28
C SER A 347 8.35 14.28 3.67
N PRO A 348 9.54 14.23 3.06
CA PRO A 348 10.54 13.24 3.40
C PRO A 348 11.08 13.50 4.81
N LEU A 349 11.37 12.43 5.54
CA LEU A 349 12.16 12.49 6.77
C LEU A 349 13.64 12.83 6.45
N PRO A 350 14.45 13.22 7.45
CA PRO A 350 15.80 13.73 7.20
C PRO A 350 16.72 12.80 6.42
N ILE A 351 16.69 11.49 6.65
CA ILE A 351 17.55 10.53 5.92
C ILE A 351 17.08 10.40 4.47
N THR A 352 15.78 10.22 4.25
CA THR A 352 15.21 10.19 2.90
C THR A 352 15.48 11.48 2.14
N TRP A 353 15.46 12.64 2.81
CA TRP A 353 15.88 13.91 2.22
C TRP A 353 17.35 13.91 1.82
N ALA A 354 18.24 13.45 2.71
CA ALA A 354 19.67 13.34 2.42
C ALA A 354 19.94 12.40 1.23
N GLU A 355 19.25 11.27 1.15
CA GLU A 355 19.34 10.34 0.03
C GLU A 355 18.89 10.98 -1.29
N HIS A 356 17.80 11.75 -1.28
CA HIS A 356 17.31 12.50 -2.44
C HIS A 356 18.34 13.51 -2.95
N VAL A 357 18.92 14.28 -2.03
CA VAL A 357 19.95 15.29 -2.35
C VAL A 357 21.23 14.62 -2.86
N ALA A 358 21.64 13.51 -2.24
CA ALA A 358 22.80 12.75 -2.67
C ALA A 358 22.62 12.10 -4.05
N ALA A 359 21.42 11.61 -4.35
CA ALA A 359 21.08 11.05 -5.67
C ALA A 359 21.20 12.07 -6.82
N GLN A 360 21.08 13.37 -6.51
CA GLN A 360 21.33 14.46 -7.46
C GLN A 360 22.83 14.81 -7.62
N GLY A 361 23.73 14.05 -7.01
CA GLY A 361 25.17 14.26 -7.07
C GLY A 361 25.71 15.22 -6.01
N HIS A 362 24.89 15.67 -5.07
CA HIS A 362 25.32 16.57 -3.99
C HIS A 362 25.84 15.77 -2.79
N TRP A 363 27.09 16.02 -2.41
CA TRP A 363 27.72 15.35 -1.26
C TRP A 363 28.70 16.28 -0.52
N GLY A 364 29.24 15.83 0.61
CA GLY A 364 30.24 16.56 1.39
C GLY A 364 29.68 17.88 1.95
N GLY A 365 30.32 19.00 1.61
CA GLY A 365 29.93 20.34 2.09
C GLY A 365 28.54 20.74 1.64
N VAL A 366 28.20 20.49 0.38
CA VAL A 366 26.90 20.82 -0.22
C VAL A 366 25.79 20.05 0.47
N LEU A 367 25.92 18.74 0.64
CA LEU A 367 24.94 17.93 1.37
C LEU A 367 24.72 18.46 2.79
N ARG A 368 25.80 18.86 3.50
CA ARG A 368 25.67 19.44 4.86
C ARG A 368 24.90 20.76 4.86
N GLU A 369 24.97 21.58 3.83
CA GLU A 369 24.19 22.80 3.69
C GLU A 369 22.71 22.49 3.52
N TYR A 370 22.35 21.56 2.61
CA TYR A 370 20.97 21.08 2.47
C TYR A 370 20.41 20.53 3.78
N MET A 371 21.19 19.76 4.53
CA MET A 371 20.75 19.21 5.81
C MET A 371 20.61 20.27 6.90
N ARG A 372 21.43 21.32 6.92
CA ARG A 372 21.28 22.45 7.82
C ARG A 372 19.99 23.22 7.56
N ASP A 373 19.65 23.37 6.28
CA ASP A 373 18.46 24.09 5.81
C ASP A 373 17.22 23.19 5.70
N TYR A 374 17.30 21.93 6.11
CA TYR A 374 16.22 20.93 5.94
C TYR A 374 14.85 21.44 6.42
N VAL A 375 14.79 22.17 7.52
CA VAL A 375 13.55 22.71 8.08
C VAL A 375 12.90 23.80 7.21
N HIS A 376 13.62 24.34 6.24
CA HIS A 376 13.17 25.40 5.33
C HIS A 376 12.64 24.87 3.99
N TRP A 377 12.72 23.57 3.75
CA TRP A 377 12.28 22.99 2.48
C TRP A 377 10.81 22.53 2.53
N ALA A 378 10.08 22.88 1.47
CA ALA A 378 8.78 22.33 1.15
C ALA A 378 8.89 21.42 -0.07
N THR A 379 8.12 20.34 -0.10
CA THR A 379 8.17 19.37 -1.19
C THR A 379 6.77 18.99 -1.66
N CYS A 380 6.62 18.75 -2.93
CA CYS A 380 5.44 18.11 -3.50
C CYS A 380 5.85 17.16 -4.62
N GLY A 381 4.97 16.22 -4.93
CA GLY A 381 5.17 15.27 -6.00
C GLY A 381 3.89 15.06 -6.80
N ALA A 382 4.03 14.74 -8.07
CA ALA A 382 2.93 14.24 -8.86
C ALA A 382 2.89 12.71 -8.80
N LEU A 383 1.69 12.14 -8.87
CA LEU A 383 1.46 10.74 -9.20
C LEU A 383 0.79 10.70 -10.56
N CYS A 384 1.49 10.12 -11.54
CA CYS A 384 1.00 10.00 -12.92
C CYS A 384 0.11 8.75 -13.05
N GLU A 385 -1.01 8.90 -13.77
CA GLU A 385 -1.93 7.82 -14.08
C GLU A 385 -1.52 7.04 -15.35
#